data_c28493ff9aaa49d2fd0285205ee3ee9d
#
_entry.id   c28493ff9aaa49d2fd0285205ee3ee9d
#
_cell.length_a   1.000
_cell.length_b   1.000
_cell.length_c   1.000
_cell.angle_alpha   90.00
_cell.angle_beta   90.00
_cell.angle_gamma   90.00
#
_symmetry.space_group_name_H-M   'P 1'
#
loop_
_entity.id
_entity.type
_entity.pdbx_description
1 polymer ?
#
loop_
_entity_poly.entity_id
_entity_poly.type
_entity_poly.pdbx_seq_one_letter_code
_entity_poly.pdbx_strand_id
1 'polypeptide(L)'
;AAMDYFGNNQRNIAEDITQQMGKPISQSMNEVMGMIHRAEVCCDLAEDALKDITLPEANGLRRFIKREPLGVVLDIAAWNYPLLIAVNVVVPAVLAGNTVAIKHSSLTPLCGKAFEDAFKHAGAPDGLVTSLIMDHQTTEQVIQSGLIHHLAFTGSVAGGRRVKASAGNQFIETGLELGGKDPAYIREDANLETTIPSVMDGVFYNAGQSCCAVERIYVHESLFDQFVTGAIE
;
A
#
# COMPACT_ATOMS: atom_id res chain seq x y z
N ALA A 1 -3.89 -0.84 -20.02
CA ALA A 1 -3.99 0.61 -20.37
C ALA A 1 -3.50 1.51 -19.22
N ALA A 2 -4.11 1.50 -18.00
CA ALA A 2 -3.62 2.35 -16.91
C ALA A 2 -2.17 2.01 -16.52
N MET A 3 -1.81 0.74 -16.49
CA MET A 3 -0.43 0.31 -16.17
C MET A 3 0.56 0.68 -17.28
N ASP A 4 0.13 0.75 -18.54
CA ASP A 4 0.97 1.24 -19.64
C ASP A 4 1.38 2.70 -19.44
N TYR A 5 0.49 3.53 -18.86
CA TYR A 5 0.83 4.90 -18.52
C TYR A 5 2.00 4.95 -17.51
N PHE A 6 1.97 4.13 -16.47
CA PHE A 6 3.07 4.06 -15.51
C PHE A 6 4.36 3.55 -16.15
N GLY A 7 4.29 2.53 -17.00
CA GLY A 7 5.45 2.00 -17.72
C GLY A 7 6.07 3.05 -18.66
N ASN A 8 5.25 3.77 -19.42
CA ASN A 8 5.70 4.80 -20.36
C ASN A 8 6.26 6.05 -19.65
N ASN A 9 5.85 6.32 -18.41
CA ASN A 9 6.29 7.46 -17.61
C ASN A 9 7.19 7.04 -16.44
N GLN A 10 7.70 5.81 -16.42
CA GLN A 10 8.44 5.22 -15.31
C GLN A 10 9.53 6.15 -14.75
N ARG A 11 10.37 6.70 -15.63
CA ARG A 11 11.49 7.56 -15.23
C ARG A 11 11.02 8.83 -14.53
N ASN A 12 10.04 9.53 -15.10
CA ASN A 12 9.53 10.78 -14.53
C ASN A 12 8.86 10.54 -13.18
N ILE A 13 8.04 9.50 -13.08
CA ILE A 13 7.37 9.13 -11.83
C ILE A 13 8.38 8.71 -10.75
N ALA A 14 9.43 7.98 -11.12
CA ALA A 14 10.51 7.61 -10.20
C ALA A 14 11.29 8.83 -9.70
N GLU A 15 11.55 9.82 -10.57
CA GLU A 15 12.18 11.09 -10.18
C GLU A 15 11.29 11.88 -9.21
N ASP A 16 9.99 11.94 -9.46
CA ASP A 16 9.02 12.55 -8.54
C ASP A 16 9.06 11.87 -7.16
N ILE A 17 9.05 10.53 -7.10
CA ILE A 17 9.16 9.79 -5.84
C ILE A 17 10.45 10.16 -5.11
N THR A 18 11.59 10.11 -5.81
CA THR A 18 12.90 10.42 -5.23
C THR A 18 12.95 11.85 -4.69
N GLN A 19 12.42 12.82 -5.42
CA GLN A 19 12.40 14.23 -5.00
C GLN A 19 11.48 14.46 -3.81
N GLN A 20 10.34 13.77 -3.76
CA GLN A 20 9.34 13.96 -2.72
C GLN A 20 9.70 13.29 -1.39
N MET A 21 10.35 12.12 -1.39
CA MET A 21 10.56 11.36 -0.15
C MET A 21 11.98 10.81 0.06
N GLY A 22 12.91 11.05 -0.87
CA GLY A 22 14.33 10.73 -0.70
C GLY A 22 14.73 9.27 -0.98
N LYS A 23 13.86 8.47 -1.57
CA LYS A 23 14.19 7.10 -2.01
C LYS A 23 15.26 7.15 -3.11
N PRO A 24 16.28 6.26 -3.08
CA PRO A 24 17.22 6.14 -4.17
C PRO A 24 16.52 5.90 -5.51
N ILE A 25 16.96 6.58 -6.57
CA ILE A 25 16.30 6.55 -7.88
C ILE A 25 16.14 5.12 -8.44
N SER A 26 17.13 4.26 -8.21
CA SER A 26 17.05 2.85 -8.62
C SER A 26 15.89 2.11 -7.92
N GLN A 27 15.69 2.38 -6.63
CA GLN A 27 14.60 1.80 -5.86
C GLN A 27 13.25 2.43 -6.23
N SER A 28 13.19 3.71 -6.58
CA SER A 28 11.98 4.36 -7.12
C SER A 28 11.58 3.75 -8.46
N MET A 29 12.54 3.48 -9.34
CA MET A 29 12.30 2.76 -10.61
C MET A 29 11.73 1.36 -10.37
N ASN A 30 12.32 0.63 -9.41
CA ASN A 30 11.85 -0.70 -9.02
C ASN A 30 10.43 -0.65 -8.43
N GLU A 31 10.09 0.40 -7.67
CA GLU A 31 8.75 0.57 -7.12
C GLU A 31 7.69 0.73 -8.21
N VAL A 32 7.96 1.51 -9.26
CA VAL A 32 7.04 1.63 -10.39
C VAL A 32 6.78 0.27 -11.03
N MET A 33 7.83 -0.52 -11.28
CA MET A 33 7.67 -1.86 -11.86
C MET A 33 6.98 -2.83 -10.92
N GLY A 34 7.32 -2.80 -9.64
CA GLY A 34 6.66 -3.62 -8.61
C GLY A 34 5.18 -3.29 -8.46
N MET A 35 4.81 -2.02 -8.57
CA MET A 35 3.42 -1.57 -8.58
C MET A 35 2.66 -2.11 -9.81
N ILE A 36 3.24 -2.03 -11.01
CA ILE A 36 2.63 -2.58 -12.23
C ILE A 36 2.38 -4.08 -12.06
N HIS A 37 3.41 -4.83 -11.63
CA HIS A 37 3.29 -6.27 -11.39
C HIS A 37 2.20 -6.58 -10.34
N ARG A 38 2.11 -5.80 -9.26
CA ARG A 38 1.08 -5.97 -8.25
C ARG A 38 -0.33 -5.75 -8.83
N ALA A 39 -0.50 -4.75 -9.69
CA ALA A 39 -1.76 -4.51 -10.38
C ALA A 39 -2.15 -5.67 -11.30
N GLU A 40 -1.19 -6.23 -12.04
CA GLU A 40 -1.41 -7.40 -12.90
C GLU A 40 -1.87 -8.62 -12.10
N VAL A 41 -1.18 -8.94 -10.98
CA VAL A 41 -1.59 -10.01 -10.07
C VAL A 41 -3.01 -9.79 -9.53
N CYS A 42 -3.37 -8.55 -9.18
CA CYS A 42 -4.74 -8.25 -8.75
C CYS A 42 -5.77 -8.52 -9.87
N CYS A 43 -5.43 -8.17 -11.12
CA CYS A 43 -6.30 -8.46 -12.26
C CYS A 43 -6.49 -9.96 -12.47
N ASP A 44 -5.41 -10.74 -12.39
CA ASP A 44 -5.46 -12.21 -12.57
C ASP A 44 -6.30 -12.91 -11.50
N LEU A 45 -6.27 -12.39 -10.28
CA LEU A 45 -7.01 -12.95 -9.15
C LEU A 45 -8.47 -12.47 -9.08
N ALA A 46 -8.83 -11.37 -9.74
CA ALA A 46 -10.09 -10.68 -9.53
C ALA A 46 -11.31 -11.55 -9.83
N GLU A 47 -11.30 -12.28 -10.95
CA GLU A 47 -12.43 -13.11 -11.35
C GLU A 47 -12.75 -14.18 -10.30
N ASP A 48 -11.74 -14.88 -9.80
CA ASP A 48 -11.92 -15.90 -8.78
C ASP A 48 -12.29 -15.31 -7.42
N ALA A 49 -11.66 -14.21 -7.04
CA ALA A 49 -11.90 -13.55 -5.76
C ALA A 49 -13.31 -12.93 -5.65
N LEU A 50 -13.87 -12.50 -6.78
CA LEU A 50 -15.17 -11.81 -6.81
C LEU A 50 -16.34 -12.74 -7.16
N LYS A 51 -16.11 -14.02 -7.43
CA LYS A 51 -17.16 -15.01 -7.70
C LYS A 51 -18.19 -15.08 -6.58
N ASP A 52 -19.43 -15.26 -6.95
CA ASP A 52 -20.50 -15.63 -6.03
C ASP A 52 -20.18 -16.95 -5.33
N ILE A 53 -20.47 -17.03 -4.04
CA ILE A 53 -20.32 -18.27 -3.26
C ILE A 53 -21.64 -19.02 -3.31
N THR A 54 -21.71 -20.10 -4.08
CA THR A 54 -22.88 -20.97 -4.13
C THR A 54 -22.94 -21.84 -2.87
N LEU A 55 -24.08 -21.79 -2.18
CA LEU A 55 -24.35 -22.63 -1.01
C LEU A 55 -25.15 -23.88 -1.44
N PRO A 56 -25.08 -24.97 -0.66
CA PRO A 56 -25.91 -26.16 -0.93
C PRO A 56 -27.38 -25.81 -1.03
N GLU A 57 -28.06 -26.38 -2.01
CA GLU A 57 -29.52 -26.24 -2.15
C GLU A 57 -30.26 -26.78 -0.91
N ALA A 58 -31.29 -26.08 -0.46
CA ALA A 58 -32.11 -26.51 0.65
C ALA A 58 -33.58 -26.19 0.39
N ASN A 59 -34.43 -27.19 0.57
CA ASN A 59 -35.88 -27.07 0.41
C ASN A 59 -36.33 -26.51 -0.97
N GLY A 60 -35.61 -26.87 -2.05
CA GLY A 60 -35.88 -26.37 -3.40
C GLY A 60 -35.46 -24.90 -3.62
N LEU A 61 -34.72 -24.29 -2.68
CA LEU A 61 -34.24 -22.92 -2.78
C LEU A 61 -32.80 -22.91 -3.21
N ARG A 62 -32.47 -22.19 -4.29
CA ARG A 62 -31.12 -21.84 -4.68
C ARG A 62 -30.61 -20.74 -3.74
N ARG A 63 -29.45 -20.97 -3.11
CA ARG A 63 -28.83 -20.04 -2.16
C ARG A 63 -27.42 -19.69 -2.62
N PHE A 64 -27.06 -18.43 -2.49
CA PHE A 64 -25.71 -17.94 -2.80
C PHE A 64 -25.41 -16.65 -2.04
N ILE A 65 -24.14 -16.35 -1.87
CA ILE A 65 -23.64 -15.07 -1.37
C ILE A 65 -23.10 -14.31 -2.57
N LYS A 66 -23.70 -13.18 -2.90
CA LYS A 66 -23.25 -12.30 -3.97
C LYS A 66 -22.29 -11.28 -3.45
N ARG A 67 -21.22 -10.99 -4.21
CA ARG A 67 -20.30 -9.89 -3.94
C ARG A 67 -20.76 -8.68 -4.73
N GLU A 68 -20.93 -7.55 -4.05
CA GLU A 68 -21.37 -6.30 -4.66
C GLU A 68 -20.43 -5.16 -4.28
N PRO A 69 -20.26 -4.13 -5.14
CA PRO A 69 -19.47 -2.94 -4.80
C PRO A 69 -19.99 -2.25 -3.54
N LEU A 70 -19.08 -1.74 -2.72
CA LEU A 70 -19.42 -0.95 -1.53
C LEU A 70 -19.82 0.48 -1.90
N GLY A 71 -19.21 1.04 -2.95
CA GLY A 71 -19.41 2.42 -3.41
C GLY A 71 -18.12 3.22 -3.44
N VAL A 72 -17.95 4.21 -2.57
CA VAL A 72 -16.78 5.08 -2.52
C VAL A 72 -15.77 4.56 -1.51
N VAL A 73 -14.56 4.25 -1.96
CA VAL A 73 -13.41 3.89 -1.14
C VAL A 73 -12.53 5.12 -0.95
N LEU A 74 -12.24 5.52 0.29
CA LEU A 74 -11.22 6.51 0.61
C LEU A 74 -9.91 5.78 0.92
N ASP A 75 -8.90 6.00 0.08
CA ASP A 75 -7.53 5.54 0.29
C ASP A 75 -6.66 6.68 0.85
N ILE A 76 -6.22 6.54 2.09
CA ILE A 76 -5.26 7.45 2.71
C ILE A 76 -3.89 6.80 2.69
N ALA A 77 -3.11 7.11 1.65
CA ALA A 77 -1.85 6.45 1.35
C ALA A 77 -0.64 7.14 1.99
N ALA A 78 0.29 6.35 2.52
CA ALA A 78 1.54 6.84 3.10
C ALA A 78 2.59 7.15 2.04
N TRP A 79 3.68 7.79 2.48
CA TRP A 79 4.72 8.37 1.64
C TRP A 79 5.90 7.45 1.33
N ASN A 80 6.13 6.39 2.13
CA ASN A 80 7.36 5.61 2.06
C ASN A 80 7.43 4.61 0.88
N TYR A 81 6.29 4.06 0.48
CA TYR A 81 6.10 3.29 -0.76
C TYR A 81 4.86 3.81 -1.48
N PRO A 82 4.94 5.04 -2.01
CA PRO A 82 3.74 5.78 -2.40
C PRO A 82 2.90 5.12 -3.47
N LEU A 83 3.50 4.38 -4.41
CA LEU A 83 2.75 3.65 -5.42
C LEU A 83 2.32 2.26 -4.94
N LEU A 84 3.22 1.52 -4.25
CA LEU A 84 2.93 0.16 -3.79
C LEU A 84 1.84 0.14 -2.70
N ILE A 85 1.75 1.18 -1.88
CA ILE A 85 0.67 1.32 -0.89
C ILE A 85 -0.65 1.58 -1.60
N ALA A 86 -0.71 2.57 -2.47
CA ALA A 86 -1.94 2.96 -3.13
C ALA A 86 -2.47 1.85 -4.07
N VAL A 87 -1.62 1.14 -4.80
CA VAL A 87 -2.06 0.08 -5.71
C VAL A 87 -2.81 -1.04 -5.01
N ASN A 88 -2.43 -1.36 -3.75
CA ASN A 88 -3.09 -2.40 -2.96
C ASN A 88 -4.56 -2.07 -2.61
N VAL A 89 -4.95 -0.80 -2.71
CA VAL A 89 -6.32 -0.33 -2.49
C VAL A 89 -7.00 0.02 -3.80
N VAL A 90 -6.35 0.84 -4.63
CA VAL A 90 -6.94 1.39 -5.87
C VAL A 90 -7.35 0.29 -6.83
N VAL A 91 -6.44 -0.62 -7.14
CA VAL A 91 -6.71 -1.64 -8.17
C VAL A 91 -7.77 -2.64 -7.73
N PRO A 92 -7.69 -3.27 -6.54
CA PRO A 92 -8.74 -4.17 -6.07
C PRO A 92 -10.10 -3.49 -5.92
N ALA A 93 -10.13 -2.23 -5.45
CA ALA A 93 -11.38 -1.50 -5.30
C ALA A 93 -12.06 -1.26 -6.65
N VAL A 94 -11.32 -0.82 -7.67
CA VAL A 94 -11.84 -0.61 -9.03
C VAL A 94 -12.28 -1.93 -9.66
N LEU A 95 -11.51 -3.01 -9.53
CA LEU A 95 -11.87 -4.34 -10.02
C LEU A 95 -13.15 -4.87 -9.38
N ALA A 96 -13.38 -4.54 -8.11
CA ALA A 96 -14.61 -4.87 -7.40
C ALA A 96 -15.79 -3.92 -7.71
N GLY A 97 -15.63 -2.97 -8.65
CA GLY A 97 -16.69 -2.06 -9.09
C GLY A 97 -16.88 -0.81 -8.23
N ASN A 98 -15.92 -0.47 -7.38
CA ASN A 98 -15.96 0.74 -6.55
C ASN A 98 -15.30 1.93 -7.23
N THR A 99 -15.60 3.13 -6.75
CA THR A 99 -14.83 4.35 -7.04
C THR A 99 -13.82 4.62 -5.92
N VAL A 100 -12.70 5.26 -6.25
CA VAL A 100 -11.63 5.51 -5.29
C VAL A 100 -11.27 6.99 -5.23
N ALA A 101 -11.35 7.56 -4.04
CA ALA A 101 -10.78 8.85 -3.69
C ALA A 101 -9.42 8.61 -3.00
N ILE A 102 -8.33 9.04 -3.63
CA ILE A 102 -6.98 8.90 -3.07
C ILE A 102 -6.61 10.19 -2.36
N LYS A 103 -6.39 10.12 -1.07
CA LYS A 103 -5.74 11.19 -0.29
C LYS A 103 -4.31 10.76 0.00
N HIS A 104 -3.38 11.13 -0.86
CA HIS A 104 -1.98 10.80 -0.63
C HIS A 104 -1.37 11.63 0.53
N SER A 105 -0.25 11.16 1.09
CA SER A 105 0.54 11.95 2.02
C SER A 105 0.91 13.30 1.42
N SER A 106 0.98 14.35 2.25
CA SER A 106 1.44 15.68 1.83
C SER A 106 2.90 15.69 1.34
N LEU A 107 3.68 14.67 1.68
CA LEU A 107 5.05 14.50 1.16
C LEU A 107 5.07 13.98 -0.28
N THR A 108 4.08 13.20 -0.70
CA THR A 108 4.07 12.51 -2.00
C THR A 108 2.76 12.74 -2.78
N PRO A 109 2.29 14.00 -2.93
CA PRO A 109 1.00 14.28 -3.56
C PRO A 109 0.96 13.90 -5.04
N LEU A 110 2.09 13.97 -5.75
CA LEU A 110 2.16 13.63 -7.18
C LEU A 110 1.90 12.15 -7.44
N CYS A 111 2.15 11.27 -6.46
CA CYS A 111 1.87 9.85 -6.62
C CYS A 111 0.35 9.55 -6.70
N GLY A 112 -0.47 10.24 -5.91
CA GLY A 112 -1.93 10.17 -6.06
C GLY A 112 -2.40 10.68 -7.41
N LYS A 113 -1.81 11.80 -7.86
CA LYS A 113 -2.11 12.37 -9.19
C LYS A 113 -1.74 11.42 -10.33
N ALA A 114 -0.63 10.69 -10.22
CA ALA A 114 -0.22 9.72 -11.22
C ALA A 114 -1.27 8.60 -11.41
N PHE A 115 -1.92 8.13 -10.34
CA PHE A 115 -3.04 7.18 -10.45
C PHE A 115 -4.23 7.80 -11.18
N GLU A 116 -4.66 9.00 -10.82
CA GLU A 116 -5.76 9.70 -11.50
C GLU A 116 -5.47 9.85 -13.00
N ASP A 117 -4.26 10.30 -13.36
CA ASP A 117 -3.84 10.50 -14.75
C ASP A 117 -3.77 9.18 -15.52
N ALA A 118 -3.29 8.11 -14.90
CA ALA A 118 -3.23 6.79 -15.51
C ALA A 118 -4.63 6.25 -15.85
N PHE A 119 -5.60 6.40 -14.96
CA PHE A 119 -6.97 5.97 -15.21
C PHE A 119 -7.67 6.85 -16.25
N LYS A 120 -7.44 8.17 -16.23
CA LYS A 120 -7.91 9.07 -17.30
C LYS A 120 -7.31 8.72 -18.66
N HIS A 121 -6.01 8.46 -18.73
CA HIS A 121 -5.32 8.01 -19.93
C HIS A 121 -5.90 6.70 -20.48
N ALA A 122 -6.31 5.80 -19.61
CA ALA A 122 -6.97 4.55 -19.96
C ALA A 122 -8.42 4.70 -20.45
N GLY A 123 -8.96 5.91 -20.45
CA GLY A 123 -10.36 6.18 -20.85
C GLY A 123 -11.38 5.85 -19.76
N ALA A 124 -10.97 5.79 -18.52
CA ALA A 124 -11.89 5.59 -17.39
C ALA A 124 -12.87 6.77 -17.27
N PRO A 125 -14.12 6.54 -16.82
CA PRO A 125 -15.07 7.61 -16.58
C PRO A 125 -14.55 8.56 -15.49
N ASP A 126 -14.93 9.83 -15.58
CA ASP A 126 -14.60 10.83 -14.56
C ASP A 126 -15.10 10.40 -13.19
N GLY A 127 -14.25 10.56 -12.18
CA GLY A 127 -14.56 10.21 -10.81
C GLY A 127 -14.32 8.73 -10.44
N LEU A 128 -13.89 7.87 -11.38
CA LEU A 128 -13.56 6.48 -11.03
C LEU A 128 -12.38 6.41 -10.06
N VAL A 129 -11.32 7.13 -10.36
CA VAL A 129 -10.16 7.33 -9.47
C VAL A 129 -9.84 8.81 -9.44
N THR A 130 -9.88 9.41 -8.27
CA THR A 130 -9.68 10.86 -8.07
C THR A 130 -8.63 11.11 -6.99
N SER A 131 -7.66 11.95 -7.28
CA SER A 131 -6.65 12.39 -6.32
C SER A 131 -7.13 13.64 -5.59
N LEU A 132 -7.15 13.57 -4.25
CA LEU A 132 -7.58 14.67 -3.38
C LEU A 132 -6.39 15.19 -2.58
N ILE A 133 -6.10 16.49 -2.72
CA ILE A 133 -5.10 17.17 -1.90
C ILE A 133 -5.86 17.93 -0.80
N MET A 134 -5.76 17.44 0.43
CA MET A 134 -6.44 18.01 1.59
C MET A 134 -5.62 17.80 2.86
N ASP A 135 -5.85 18.68 3.84
CA ASP A 135 -5.24 18.58 5.16
C ASP A 135 -5.94 17.53 6.05
N HIS A 136 -5.42 17.33 7.25
CA HIS A 136 -5.96 16.34 8.18
C HIS A 136 -7.38 16.70 8.65
N GLN A 137 -7.67 17.99 8.87
CA GLN A 137 -8.98 18.44 9.33
C GLN A 137 -10.05 18.19 8.27
N THR A 138 -9.77 18.54 7.03
CA THR A 138 -10.65 18.26 5.89
C THR A 138 -10.82 16.75 5.69
N THR A 139 -9.74 15.96 5.85
CA THR A 139 -9.82 14.50 5.78
C THR A 139 -10.78 13.93 6.83
N GLU A 140 -10.70 14.42 8.07
CA GLU A 140 -11.62 13.99 9.13
C GLU A 140 -13.09 14.36 8.81
N GLN A 141 -13.33 15.55 8.25
CA GLN A 141 -14.66 15.97 7.81
C GLN A 141 -15.19 15.07 6.67
N VAL A 142 -14.36 14.72 5.70
CA VAL A 142 -14.72 13.79 4.62
C VAL A 142 -15.09 12.42 5.18
N ILE A 143 -14.32 11.87 6.11
CA ILE A 143 -14.64 10.61 6.77
C ILE A 143 -16.00 10.69 7.49
N GLN A 144 -16.26 11.79 8.19
CA GLN A 144 -17.50 12.01 8.97
C GLN A 144 -18.72 12.33 8.10
N SER A 145 -18.54 12.66 6.82
CA SER A 145 -19.60 13.13 5.94
C SER A 145 -20.68 12.09 5.59
N GLY A 146 -20.39 10.80 5.80
CA GLY A 146 -21.27 9.71 5.37
C GLY A 146 -21.19 9.40 3.87
N LEU A 147 -20.27 10.04 3.12
CA LEU A 147 -20.09 9.81 1.69
C LEU A 147 -19.11 8.66 1.39
N ILE A 148 -18.39 8.17 2.40
CA ILE A 148 -17.39 7.12 2.29
C ILE A 148 -17.99 5.80 2.76
N HIS A 149 -17.78 4.73 2.00
CA HIS A 149 -18.31 3.40 2.26
C HIS A 149 -17.26 2.40 2.73
N HIS A 150 -15.98 2.69 2.45
CA HIS A 150 -14.83 1.94 2.96
C HIS A 150 -13.65 2.89 3.15
N LEU A 151 -12.87 2.68 4.20
CA LEU A 151 -11.71 3.50 4.54
C LEU A 151 -10.47 2.62 4.63
N ALA A 152 -9.49 2.87 3.77
CA ALA A 152 -8.16 2.29 3.85
C ALA A 152 -7.16 3.37 4.30
N PHE A 153 -6.34 3.04 5.27
CA PHE A 153 -5.32 3.94 5.80
C PHE A 153 -4.00 3.20 5.95
N THR A 154 -2.95 3.76 5.38
CA THR A 154 -1.58 3.36 5.65
C THR A 154 -0.80 4.55 6.21
N GLY A 155 -0.18 4.37 7.37
CA GLY A 155 0.59 5.45 7.99
C GLY A 155 0.97 5.18 9.45
N SER A 156 1.17 6.25 10.23
CA SER A 156 1.57 6.13 11.62
C SER A 156 0.44 5.59 12.53
N VAL A 157 0.81 4.95 13.64
CA VAL A 157 -0.14 4.52 14.67
C VAL A 157 -1.01 5.69 15.16
N ALA A 158 -0.41 6.87 15.37
CA ALA A 158 -1.15 8.06 15.78
C ALA A 158 -2.18 8.50 14.73
N GLY A 159 -1.79 8.47 13.44
CA GLY A 159 -2.70 8.74 12.31
C GLY A 159 -3.84 7.74 12.24
N GLY A 160 -3.53 6.44 12.37
CA GLY A 160 -4.53 5.37 12.36
C GLY A 160 -5.57 5.52 13.49
N ARG A 161 -5.12 5.90 14.70
CA ARG A 161 -6.04 6.19 15.80
C ARG A 161 -6.99 7.36 15.49
N ARG A 162 -6.49 8.44 14.90
CA ARG A 162 -7.31 9.61 14.52
C ARG A 162 -8.32 9.24 13.42
N VAL A 163 -7.87 8.56 12.39
CA VAL A 163 -8.72 8.09 11.28
C VAL A 163 -9.82 7.16 11.80
N LYS A 164 -9.45 6.18 12.65
CA LYS A 164 -10.41 5.26 13.25
C LYS A 164 -11.42 5.98 14.16
N ALA A 165 -10.96 6.97 14.93
CA ALA A 165 -11.85 7.79 15.77
C ALA A 165 -12.82 8.61 14.90
N SER A 166 -12.36 9.19 13.79
CA SER A 166 -13.21 9.96 12.86
C SER A 166 -14.30 9.08 12.21
N ALA A 167 -14.00 7.81 11.96
CA ALA A 167 -14.96 6.82 11.45
C ALA A 167 -15.87 6.23 12.55
N GLY A 168 -15.63 6.51 13.82
CA GLY A 168 -16.25 5.82 14.95
C GLY A 168 -17.78 5.89 15.02
N ASN A 169 -18.38 6.91 14.43
CA ASN A 169 -19.85 7.07 14.34
C ASN A 169 -20.43 6.57 13.01
N GLN A 170 -19.61 5.98 12.15
CA GLN A 170 -20.00 5.44 10.86
C GLN A 170 -19.94 3.92 10.89
N PHE A 171 -20.88 3.25 10.26
CA PHE A 171 -20.85 1.79 10.08
C PHE A 171 -20.05 1.42 8.83
N ILE A 172 -18.81 1.91 8.73
CA ILE A 172 -17.89 1.62 7.63
C ILE A 172 -16.71 0.78 8.11
N GLU A 173 -16.29 -0.16 7.28
CA GLU A 173 -15.07 -0.91 7.54
C GLU A 173 -13.85 -0.02 7.37
N THR A 174 -12.86 -0.23 8.23
CA THR A 174 -11.60 0.52 8.22
C THR A 174 -10.43 -0.44 8.20
N GLY A 175 -9.72 -0.52 7.07
CA GLY A 175 -8.41 -1.17 6.95
C GLY A 175 -7.30 -0.26 7.47
N LEU A 176 -6.45 -0.76 8.35
CA LEU A 176 -5.32 -0.01 8.91
C LEU A 176 -4.03 -0.77 8.71
N GLU A 177 -3.10 -0.18 7.96
CA GLU A 177 -1.72 -0.61 7.82
C GLU A 177 -0.83 0.41 8.53
N LEU A 178 -0.09 -0.04 9.53
CA LEU A 178 0.64 0.84 10.44
C LEU A 178 2.13 0.49 10.46
N GLY A 179 2.93 1.33 11.12
CA GLY A 179 4.34 1.08 11.30
C GLY A 179 4.61 -0.01 12.35
N GLY A 180 5.81 -0.55 12.29
CA GLY A 180 6.32 -1.58 13.19
C GLY A 180 7.72 -1.27 13.70
N LYS A 181 8.32 -2.26 14.35
CA LYS A 181 9.71 -2.30 14.77
C LYS A 181 10.16 -3.76 14.75
N ASP A 182 10.37 -4.26 13.54
CA ASP A 182 10.57 -5.67 13.29
C ASP A 182 11.94 -6.15 13.80
N PRO A 183 12.01 -7.29 14.48
CA PRO A 183 13.26 -7.87 14.96
C PRO A 183 13.81 -8.89 13.95
N ALA A 184 15.15 -8.99 13.89
CA ALA A 184 15.84 -10.14 13.33
C ALA A 184 16.54 -10.91 14.46
N TYR A 185 16.58 -12.22 14.37
CA TYR A 185 17.34 -13.07 15.28
C TYR A 185 18.35 -13.92 14.50
N ILE A 186 19.64 -13.72 14.81
CA ILE A 186 20.76 -14.44 14.22
C ILE A 186 21.15 -15.57 15.16
N ARG A 187 20.84 -16.78 14.75
CA ARG A 187 21.09 -18.01 15.50
C ARG A 187 22.56 -18.42 15.41
N GLU A 188 23.02 -19.28 16.32
CA GLU A 188 24.38 -19.77 16.38
C GLU A 188 24.84 -20.56 15.14
N ASP A 189 23.90 -21.14 14.38
CA ASP A 189 24.13 -21.91 13.17
C ASP A 189 23.96 -21.07 11.86
N ALA A 190 23.83 -19.74 11.99
CA ALA A 190 23.65 -18.86 10.83
C ALA A 190 24.94 -18.73 10.00
N ASN A 191 24.77 -18.78 8.68
CA ASN A 191 25.87 -18.45 7.77
C ASN A 191 25.98 -16.93 7.63
N LEU A 192 27.00 -16.33 8.27
CA LEU A 192 27.15 -14.87 8.30
C LEU A 192 27.45 -14.25 6.92
N GLU A 193 28.07 -14.97 6.00
CA GLU A 193 28.36 -14.50 4.64
C GLU A 193 27.09 -14.13 3.87
N THR A 194 26.02 -14.88 4.07
CA THR A 194 24.70 -14.63 3.44
C THR A 194 23.76 -13.83 4.35
N THR A 195 23.88 -14.02 5.67
CA THR A 195 22.97 -13.42 6.64
C THR A 195 23.21 -11.91 6.79
N ILE A 196 24.47 -11.48 6.86
CA ILE A 196 24.79 -10.06 7.06
C ILE A 196 24.26 -9.20 5.91
N PRO A 197 24.56 -9.48 4.64
CA PRO A 197 24.01 -8.68 3.53
C PRO A 197 22.47 -8.66 3.53
N SER A 198 21.83 -9.80 3.79
CA SER A 198 20.35 -9.90 3.81
C SER A 198 19.72 -9.07 4.93
N VAL A 199 20.30 -9.11 6.14
CA VAL A 199 19.82 -8.33 7.28
C VAL A 199 20.05 -6.84 7.07
N MET A 200 21.24 -6.47 6.55
CA MET A 200 21.56 -5.08 6.25
C MET A 200 20.69 -4.49 5.15
N ASP A 201 20.34 -5.27 4.13
CA ASP A 201 19.32 -4.87 3.15
C ASP A 201 17.97 -4.62 3.84
N GLY A 202 17.53 -5.51 4.73
CA GLY A 202 16.30 -5.34 5.51
C GLY A 202 16.31 -4.11 6.44
N VAL A 203 17.49 -3.65 6.89
CA VAL A 203 17.66 -2.43 7.69
C VAL A 203 17.63 -1.18 6.82
N PHE A 204 18.36 -1.17 5.70
CA PHE A 204 18.67 0.05 4.94
C PHE A 204 17.91 0.19 3.63
N TYR A 205 17.17 -0.81 3.17
CA TYR A 205 16.33 -0.67 1.98
C TYR A 205 15.37 0.51 2.13
N ASN A 206 15.13 1.24 1.06
CA ASN A 206 14.33 2.47 1.10
C ASN A 206 14.86 3.52 2.10
N ALA A 207 16.17 3.60 2.29
CA ALA A 207 16.82 4.45 3.30
C ALA A 207 16.31 4.18 4.74
N GLY A 208 15.96 2.91 5.05
CA GLY A 208 15.41 2.49 6.34
C GLY A 208 13.95 2.89 6.61
N GLN A 209 13.23 3.36 5.57
CA GLN A 209 11.90 3.96 5.72
C GLN A 209 10.77 2.95 5.45
N SER A 210 10.99 1.65 5.67
CA SER A 210 9.98 0.62 5.53
C SER A 210 9.19 0.42 6.81
N CYS A 211 7.89 0.16 6.70
CA CYS A 211 7.04 -0.17 7.85
C CYS A 211 7.45 -1.48 8.54
N CYS A 212 8.12 -2.37 7.80
CA CYS A 212 8.70 -3.65 8.23
C CYS A 212 10.24 -3.64 8.21
N ALA A 213 10.88 -2.47 8.34
CA ALA A 213 12.33 -2.39 8.46
C ALA A 213 12.82 -3.16 9.70
N VAL A 214 13.92 -3.88 9.54
CA VAL A 214 14.58 -4.51 10.68
C VAL A 214 15.21 -3.43 11.54
N GLU A 215 14.64 -3.19 12.71
CA GLU A 215 15.09 -2.13 13.63
C GLU A 215 15.74 -2.64 14.90
N ARG A 216 15.72 -3.97 15.11
CA ARG A 216 16.38 -4.64 16.22
C ARG A 216 16.97 -5.95 15.74
N ILE A 217 18.28 -6.13 15.97
CA ILE A 217 18.98 -7.34 15.59
C ILE A 217 19.50 -8.02 16.87
N TYR A 218 19.00 -9.20 17.14
CA TYR A 218 19.43 -10.06 18.23
C TYR A 218 20.42 -11.08 17.65
N VAL A 219 21.66 -11.06 18.11
CA VAL A 219 22.70 -11.96 17.63
C VAL A 219 23.12 -12.91 18.74
N HIS A 220 23.20 -14.21 18.42
CA HIS A 220 23.75 -15.21 19.37
C HIS A 220 25.18 -14.80 19.76
N GLU A 221 25.52 -14.96 21.04
CA GLU A 221 26.79 -14.44 21.60
C GLU A 221 28.03 -14.96 20.87
N SER A 222 28.00 -16.22 20.39
CA SER A 222 29.11 -16.82 19.67
C SER A 222 29.42 -16.18 18.30
N LEU A 223 28.45 -15.44 17.73
CA LEU A 223 28.56 -14.80 16.42
C LEU A 223 28.59 -13.26 16.51
N PHE A 224 28.42 -12.70 17.72
CA PHE A 224 28.19 -11.26 17.90
C PHE A 224 29.30 -10.40 17.30
N ASP A 225 30.56 -10.66 17.67
CA ASP A 225 31.70 -9.84 17.21
C ASP A 225 31.90 -9.95 15.70
N GLN A 226 31.75 -11.15 15.13
CA GLN A 226 31.87 -11.38 13.69
C GLN A 226 30.72 -10.67 12.94
N PHE A 227 29.50 -10.76 13.46
CA PHE A 227 28.35 -10.08 12.85
C PHE A 227 28.52 -8.57 12.86
N VAL A 228 28.92 -7.99 13.99
CA VAL A 228 29.14 -6.53 14.11
C VAL A 228 30.25 -6.06 13.16
N THR A 229 31.37 -6.79 13.08
CA THR A 229 32.46 -6.46 12.17
C THR A 229 31.99 -6.45 10.71
N GLY A 230 31.32 -7.51 10.25
CA GLY A 230 30.85 -7.60 8.87
C GLY A 230 29.67 -6.69 8.54
N ALA A 231 28.93 -6.21 9.55
CA ALA A 231 27.83 -5.25 9.35
C ALA A 231 28.32 -3.79 9.20
N ILE A 232 29.58 -3.51 9.62
CA ILE A 232 30.20 -2.18 9.51
C ILE A 232 30.94 -2.01 8.17
N GLU A 233 31.46 -3.09 7.60
CA GLU A 233 32.12 -3.12 6.29
C GLU A 233 31.13 -2.95 5.13
#